data_cabd8eb558454e8a4f403c3728906a94
#
_entry.id   cabd8eb558454e8a4f403c3728906a94
#
_cell.length_a   1.000
_cell.length_b   1.000
_cell.length_c   1.000
_cell.angle_alpha   90.00
_cell.angle_beta   90.00
_cell.angle_gamma   90.00
#
_symmetry.space_group_name_H-M   'P 1'
#
loop_
_entity.id
_entity.type
_entity.pdbx_description
1 polymer ?
#
loop_
_entity_poly.entity_id
_entity_poly.type
_entity_poly.pdbx_seq_one_letter_code
_entity_poly.pdbx_strand_id
1 'polypeptide(L)'
;MRLFRRIGDIVAANLSDLVDRFEDPEVMLKQAIREMETMIERATGAAARAIAAERMLARDLSDHERHARRWFDRADEAVVHGDDDLARKAIARAHEHEAMAHPLVDQRSSSEQTALALRGQINAMKAKHAEAGRKLASLSARRQIAANGRAFRRLAWTSSSGTNGFARYEHMRSQIEHAEVEAEVQSEQIGRASCRERV
;
A
#
# COMPACT_ATOMS: atom_id res chain seq x y z
N MET A 1 8.71 -10.32 -12.51
CA MET A 1 7.38 -10.08 -13.10
C MET A 1 6.42 -11.29 -13.06
N ARG A 2 6.86 -12.54 -13.05
CA ARG A 2 5.97 -13.74 -12.97
C ARG A 2 5.19 -13.84 -11.66
N LEU A 3 5.78 -13.42 -10.54
CA LEU A 3 5.16 -13.49 -9.21
C LEU A 3 3.93 -12.56 -9.09
N PHE A 4 4.05 -11.32 -9.57
CA PHE A 4 2.94 -10.33 -9.58
C PHE A 4 1.73 -10.82 -10.39
N ARG A 5 1.99 -11.46 -11.51
CA ARG A 5 0.94 -12.04 -12.36
C ARG A 5 0.21 -13.15 -11.61
N ARG A 6 0.96 -14.05 -10.98
CA ARG A 6 0.42 -15.16 -10.19
C ARG A 6 -0.42 -14.70 -8.98
N ILE A 7 0.07 -13.69 -8.25
CA ILE A 7 -0.68 -13.07 -7.14
C ILE A 7 -1.93 -12.37 -7.68
N GLY A 8 -1.82 -11.64 -8.78
CA GLY A 8 -2.95 -10.99 -9.45
C GLY A 8 -4.02 -11.99 -9.87
N ASP A 9 -3.63 -13.12 -10.44
CA ASP A 9 -4.54 -14.18 -10.88
C ASP A 9 -5.25 -14.85 -9.70
N ILE A 10 -4.54 -15.09 -8.58
CA ILE A 10 -5.12 -15.64 -7.34
C ILE A 10 -6.12 -14.66 -6.72
N VAL A 11 -5.79 -13.36 -6.69
CA VAL A 11 -6.68 -12.33 -6.12
C VAL A 11 -7.87 -12.04 -7.04
N ALA A 12 -7.71 -12.14 -8.35
CA ALA A 12 -8.79 -11.95 -9.33
C ALA A 12 -9.75 -13.16 -9.44
N ALA A 13 -9.28 -14.37 -9.12
CA ALA A 13 -10.09 -15.59 -9.20
C ALA A 13 -11.30 -15.55 -8.26
N ASN A 14 -12.44 -16.10 -8.70
CA ASN A 14 -13.61 -16.27 -7.84
C ASN A 14 -13.32 -17.28 -6.72
N LEU A 15 -14.00 -17.12 -5.56
CA LEU A 15 -13.80 -18.02 -4.42
C LEU A 15 -14.03 -19.50 -4.78
N SER A 16 -15.02 -19.79 -5.64
CA SER A 16 -15.31 -21.13 -6.12
C SER A 16 -14.16 -21.70 -6.96
N ASP A 17 -13.62 -20.89 -7.89
CA ASP A 17 -12.48 -21.28 -8.72
C ASP A 17 -11.21 -21.57 -7.90
N LEU A 18 -11.01 -20.86 -6.79
CA LEU A 18 -9.89 -21.10 -5.88
C LEU A 18 -10.02 -22.44 -5.16
N VAL A 19 -11.23 -22.79 -4.71
CA VAL A 19 -11.50 -24.07 -4.03
C VAL A 19 -11.36 -25.24 -5.01
N ASP A 20 -11.77 -25.07 -6.27
CA ASP A 20 -11.72 -26.12 -7.29
C ASP A 20 -10.30 -26.34 -7.85
N ARG A 21 -9.45 -25.31 -7.85
CA ARG A 21 -8.10 -25.38 -8.45
C ARG A 21 -6.99 -25.75 -7.47
N PHE A 22 -7.17 -25.52 -6.17
CA PHE A 22 -6.12 -25.69 -5.17
C PHE A 22 -6.57 -26.61 -4.03
N GLU A 23 -5.70 -27.52 -3.63
CA GLU A 23 -5.92 -28.41 -2.49
C GLU A 23 -6.09 -27.65 -1.16
N ASP A 24 -5.35 -26.56 -0.96
CA ASP A 24 -5.49 -25.66 0.21
C ASP A 24 -5.40 -24.18 -0.20
N PRO A 25 -6.54 -23.60 -0.67
CA PRO A 25 -6.59 -22.20 -1.10
C PRO A 25 -6.33 -21.21 0.03
N GLU A 26 -6.56 -21.59 1.29
CA GLU A 26 -6.31 -20.74 2.46
C GLU A 26 -4.82 -20.56 2.69
N VAL A 27 -4.03 -21.61 2.61
CA VAL A 27 -2.56 -21.54 2.74
C VAL A 27 -1.96 -20.70 1.62
N MET A 28 -2.45 -20.87 0.39
CA MET A 28 -1.98 -20.08 -0.75
C MET A 28 -2.29 -18.59 -0.63
N LEU A 29 -3.49 -18.24 -0.16
CA LEU A 29 -3.84 -16.83 0.08
C LEU A 29 -3.02 -16.22 1.20
N LYS A 30 -2.80 -16.94 2.31
CA LYS A 30 -1.90 -16.50 3.39
C LYS A 30 -0.50 -16.22 2.88
N GLN A 31 0.03 -17.09 2.04
CA GLN A 31 1.35 -16.91 1.44
C GLN A 31 1.37 -15.68 0.53
N ALA A 32 0.37 -15.52 -0.35
CA ALA A 32 0.26 -14.38 -1.25
C ALA A 32 0.17 -13.05 -0.47
N ILE A 33 -0.58 -13.00 0.64
CA ILE A 33 -0.70 -11.84 1.52
C ILE A 33 0.68 -11.46 2.09
N ARG A 34 1.45 -12.41 2.64
CA ARG A 34 2.80 -12.16 3.18
C ARG A 34 3.77 -11.66 2.10
N GLU A 35 3.70 -12.22 0.91
CA GLU A 35 4.51 -11.76 -0.21
C GLU A 35 4.15 -10.33 -0.62
N MET A 36 2.85 -9.98 -0.65
CA MET A 36 2.39 -8.61 -0.89
C MET A 36 2.85 -7.64 0.19
N GLU A 37 2.81 -8.00 1.47
CA GLU A 37 3.32 -7.20 2.58
C GLU A 37 4.80 -6.86 2.37
N THR A 38 5.63 -7.87 2.12
CA THR A 38 7.05 -7.66 1.84
C THR A 38 7.30 -6.75 0.63
N MET A 39 6.49 -6.88 -0.42
CA MET A 39 6.60 -6.02 -1.60
C MET A 39 6.19 -4.58 -1.31
N ILE A 40 5.11 -4.38 -0.54
CA ILE A 40 4.65 -3.05 -0.10
C ILE A 40 5.74 -2.36 0.72
N GLU A 41 6.38 -3.06 1.67
CA GLU A 41 7.48 -2.53 2.48
C GLU A 41 8.66 -2.09 1.60
N ARG A 42 9.10 -2.94 0.67
CA ARG A 42 10.19 -2.63 -0.26
C ARG A 42 9.86 -1.44 -1.15
N ALA A 43 8.65 -1.39 -1.71
CA ALA A 43 8.19 -0.28 -2.53
C ALA A 43 8.10 1.02 -1.72
N THR A 44 7.64 0.96 -0.48
CA THR A 44 7.57 2.11 0.44
C THR A 44 8.96 2.65 0.74
N GLY A 45 9.93 1.77 1.00
CA GLY A 45 11.33 2.18 1.18
C GLY A 45 11.93 2.82 -0.08
N ALA A 46 11.61 2.31 -1.28
CA ALA A 46 12.04 2.90 -2.54
C ALA A 46 11.41 4.29 -2.76
N ALA A 47 10.12 4.45 -2.49
CA ALA A 47 9.43 5.74 -2.57
C ALA A 47 10.02 6.77 -1.59
N ALA A 48 10.33 6.35 -0.37
CA ALA A 48 10.96 7.23 0.62
C ALA A 48 12.34 7.74 0.14
N ARG A 49 13.16 6.87 -0.47
CA ARG A 49 14.45 7.28 -1.06
C ARG A 49 14.27 8.24 -2.24
N ALA A 50 13.30 8.02 -3.11
CA ALA A 50 13.02 8.93 -4.24
C ALA A 50 12.56 10.31 -3.75
N ILE A 51 11.70 10.38 -2.74
CA ILE A 51 11.28 11.63 -2.11
C ILE A 51 12.46 12.35 -1.42
N ALA A 52 13.33 11.60 -0.75
CA ALA A 52 14.51 12.18 -0.13
C ALA A 52 15.47 12.78 -1.19
N ALA A 53 15.70 12.07 -2.29
CA ALA A 53 16.51 12.57 -3.41
C ALA A 53 15.91 13.84 -4.04
N GLU A 54 14.59 13.86 -4.28
CA GLU A 54 13.90 15.08 -4.77
C GLU A 54 14.10 16.26 -3.84
N ARG A 55 13.94 16.06 -2.52
CA ARG A 55 14.15 17.14 -1.54
C ARG A 55 15.59 17.64 -1.47
N MET A 56 16.57 16.77 -1.65
CA MET A 56 17.98 17.17 -1.73
C MET A 56 18.21 18.02 -2.98
N LEU A 57 17.76 17.55 -4.14
CA LEU A 57 17.87 18.31 -5.39
C LEU A 57 17.16 19.67 -5.32
N ALA A 58 16.00 19.74 -4.65
CA ALA A 58 15.29 21.00 -4.44
C ALA A 58 16.09 21.98 -3.58
N ARG A 59 16.81 21.50 -2.55
CA ARG A 59 17.70 22.34 -1.73
C ARG A 59 18.90 22.83 -2.52
N ASP A 60 19.58 21.93 -3.22
CA ASP A 60 20.75 22.25 -4.03
C ASP A 60 20.40 23.29 -5.10
N LEU A 61 19.25 23.12 -5.79
CA LEU A 61 18.71 24.07 -6.73
C LEU A 61 18.50 25.46 -6.10
N SER A 62 17.80 25.50 -4.96
CA SER A 62 17.55 26.73 -4.22
C SER A 62 18.83 27.42 -3.76
N ASP A 63 19.85 26.65 -3.40
CA ASP A 63 21.16 27.18 -2.99
C ASP A 63 21.89 27.80 -4.17
N HIS A 64 21.92 27.14 -5.32
CA HIS A 64 22.52 27.71 -6.54
C HIS A 64 21.80 28.97 -7.01
N GLU A 65 20.45 28.98 -7.06
CA GLU A 65 19.67 30.15 -7.40
C GLU A 65 19.96 31.34 -6.45
N ARG A 66 20.08 31.06 -5.16
CA ARG A 66 20.38 32.07 -4.14
C ARG A 66 21.79 32.61 -4.28
N HIS A 67 22.77 31.75 -4.63
CA HIS A 67 24.12 32.20 -4.91
C HIS A 67 24.21 33.02 -6.19
N ALA A 68 23.53 32.64 -7.27
CA ALA A 68 23.46 33.42 -8.49
C ALA A 68 22.92 34.85 -8.23
N ARG A 69 21.79 34.96 -7.51
CA ARG A 69 21.21 36.26 -7.12
C ARG A 69 22.20 37.12 -6.34
N ARG A 70 22.88 36.58 -5.34
CA ARG A 70 23.88 37.30 -4.56
C ARG A 70 25.06 37.82 -5.42
N TRP A 71 25.42 37.06 -6.44
CA TRP A 71 26.47 37.49 -7.35
C TRP A 71 25.99 38.57 -8.31
N PHE A 72 24.72 38.55 -8.77
CA PHE A 72 24.12 39.65 -9.50
C PHE A 72 24.03 40.92 -8.65
N ASP A 73 23.59 40.84 -7.41
CA ASP A 73 23.54 41.97 -6.48
C ASP A 73 24.92 42.61 -6.32
N ARG A 74 25.98 41.80 -6.20
CA ARG A 74 27.37 42.28 -6.14
C ARG A 74 27.85 42.91 -7.44
N ALA A 75 27.38 42.40 -8.57
CA ALA A 75 27.70 43.03 -9.86
C ALA A 75 27.08 44.42 -9.96
N ASP A 76 25.85 44.59 -9.53
CA ASP A 76 25.15 45.87 -9.50
C ASP A 76 25.86 46.86 -8.57
N GLU A 77 26.28 46.45 -7.37
CA GLU A 77 27.07 47.23 -6.45
C GLU A 77 28.41 47.70 -7.09
N ALA A 78 29.10 46.78 -7.79
CA ALA A 78 30.35 47.10 -8.45
C ALA A 78 30.19 48.15 -9.58
N VAL A 79 29.10 48.04 -10.34
CA VAL A 79 28.73 49.03 -11.36
C VAL A 79 28.51 50.45 -10.74
N VAL A 80 27.79 50.48 -9.61
CA VAL A 80 27.55 51.75 -8.89
C VAL A 80 28.86 52.39 -8.44
N HIS A 81 29.87 51.58 -8.07
CA HIS A 81 31.20 52.08 -7.69
C HIS A 81 32.16 52.28 -8.86
N GLY A 82 31.76 52.04 -10.10
CA GLY A 82 32.56 52.19 -11.31
C GLY A 82 33.64 51.12 -11.49
N ASP A 83 33.55 50.00 -10.80
CA ASP A 83 34.48 48.85 -10.92
C ASP A 83 33.96 47.81 -11.93
N ASP A 84 34.14 48.08 -13.20
CA ASP A 84 33.71 47.24 -14.30
C ASP A 84 34.36 45.85 -14.30
N ASP A 85 35.59 45.72 -13.78
CA ASP A 85 36.30 44.46 -13.73
C ASP A 85 35.71 43.56 -12.66
N LEU A 86 35.34 44.10 -11.52
CA LEU A 86 34.67 43.39 -10.46
C LEU A 86 33.25 42.96 -10.91
N ALA A 87 32.53 43.88 -11.57
CA ALA A 87 31.19 43.60 -12.12
C ALA A 87 31.21 42.40 -13.09
N ARG A 88 32.14 42.39 -14.05
CA ARG A 88 32.29 41.28 -15.00
C ARG A 88 32.61 39.94 -14.31
N LYS A 89 33.49 39.94 -13.31
CA LYS A 89 33.81 38.74 -12.52
C LYS A 89 32.60 38.25 -11.72
N ALA A 90 31.82 39.15 -11.14
CA ALA A 90 30.61 38.82 -10.41
C ALA A 90 29.53 38.20 -11.32
N ILE A 91 29.29 38.76 -12.50
CA ILE A 91 28.37 38.20 -13.51
C ILE A 91 28.84 36.83 -13.96
N ALA A 92 30.12 36.61 -14.21
CA ALA A 92 30.63 35.28 -14.57
C ALA A 92 30.34 34.23 -13.47
N ARG A 93 30.50 34.61 -12.20
CA ARG A 93 30.14 33.73 -11.07
C ARG A 93 28.64 33.46 -10.96
N ALA A 94 27.80 34.47 -11.24
CA ALA A 94 26.36 34.29 -11.29
C ALA A 94 25.97 33.22 -12.34
N HIS A 95 26.50 33.38 -13.55
CA HIS A 95 26.25 32.43 -14.65
C HIS A 95 26.78 31.00 -14.36
N GLU A 96 27.92 30.88 -13.65
CA GLU A 96 28.40 29.56 -13.20
C GLU A 96 27.34 28.87 -12.32
N HIS A 97 26.73 29.57 -11.37
CA HIS A 97 25.68 29.03 -10.51
C HIS A 97 24.40 28.75 -11.28
N GLU A 98 23.98 29.58 -12.23
CA GLU A 98 22.84 29.30 -13.11
C GLU A 98 23.07 28.02 -13.96
N ALA A 99 24.28 27.87 -14.50
CA ALA A 99 24.65 26.69 -15.26
C ALA A 99 24.62 25.39 -14.40
N MET A 100 24.95 25.51 -13.10
CA MET A 100 24.83 24.40 -12.15
C MET A 100 23.38 24.11 -11.76
N ALA A 101 22.53 25.15 -11.69
CA ALA A 101 21.11 25.01 -11.35
C ALA A 101 20.29 24.33 -12.45
N HIS A 102 20.60 24.63 -13.71
CA HIS A 102 19.81 24.15 -14.86
C HIS A 102 19.60 22.64 -14.89
N PRO A 103 20.63 21.77 -14.80
CA PRO A 103 20.45 20.31 -14.82
C PRO A 103 19.69 19.78 -13.58
N LEU A 104 19.72 20.48 -12.46
CA LEU A 104 19.03 20.08 -11.23
C LEU A 104 17.51 20.18 -11.37
N VAL A 105 17.00 21.07 -12.20
CA VAL A 105 15.56 21.20 -12.50
C VAL A 105 15.04 19.91 -13.12
N ASP A 106 15.71 19.39 -14.14
CA ASP A 106 15.30 18.17 -14.84
C ASP A 106 15.43 16.93 -13.93
N GLN A 107 16.54 16.85 -13.18
CA GLN A 107 16.75 15.75 -12.23
C GLN A 107 15.69 15.74 -11.11
N ARG A 108 15.33 16.92 -10.58
CA ARG A 108 14.26 17.07 -9.60
C ARG A 108 12.92 16.62 -10.16
N SER A 109 12.55 17.09 -11.35
CA SER A 109 11.31 16.71 -12.04
C SER A 109 11.22 15.19 -12.26
N SER A 110 12.32 14.56 -12.72
CA SER A 110 12.41 13.11 -12.90
C SER A 110 12.24 12.35 -11.57
N SER A 111 12.85 12.83 -10.48
CA SER A 111 12.72 12.23 -9.15
C SER A 111 11.30 12.37 -8.60
N GLU A 112 10.64 13.50 -8.82
CA GLU A 112 9.24 13.73 -8.44
C GLU A 112 8.29 12.76 -9.18
N GLN A 113 8.45 12.64 -10.50
CA GLN A 113 7.67 11.70 -11.30
C GLN A 113 7.84 10.25 -10.83
N THR A 114 9.08 9.87 -10.51
CA THR A 114 9.39 8.54 -9.96
C THR A 114 8.69 8.31 -8.61
N ALA A 115 8.72 9.29 -7.72
CA ALA A 115 8.06 9.22 -6.42
C ALA A 115 6.53 9.09 -6.56
N LEU A 116 5.92 9.85 -7.49
CA LEU A 116 4.48 9.77 -7.78
C LEU A 116 4.09 8.42 -8.35
N ALA A 117 4.87 7.88 -9.30
CA ALA A 117 4.63 6.56 -9.88
C ALA A 117 4.69 5.45 -8.83
N LEU A 118 5.70 5.49 -7.95
CA LEU A 118 5.85 4.53 -6.84
C LEU A 118 4.68 4.62 -5.84
N ARG A 119 4.21 5.83 -5.50
CA ARG A 119 3.02 6.02 -4.67
C ARG A 119 1.77 5.37 -5.28
N GLY A 120 1.55 5.57 -6.57
CA GLY A 120 0.45 4.94 -7.29
C GLY A 120 0.52 3.40 -7.23
N GLN A 121 1.70 2.83 -7.45
CA GLN A 121 1.93 1.39 -7.35
C GLN A 121 1.69 0.85 -5.94
N ILE A 122 2.17 1.54 -4.90
CA ILE A 122 1.96 1.16 -3.49
C ILE A 122 0.46 1.14 -3.16
N ASN A 123 -0.29 2.16 -3.58
CA ASN A 123 -1.73 2.21 -3.35
C ASN A 123 -2.48 1.06 -4.04
N ALA A 124 -2.11 0.74 -5.28
CA ALA A 124 -2.67 -0.41 -6.00
C ALA A 124 -2.34 -1.75 -5.31
N MET A 125 -1.11 -1.92 -4.80
CA MET A 125 -0.72 -3.10 -4.03
C MET A 125 -1.49 -3.21 -2.72
N LYS A 126 -1.66 -2.12 -1.97
CA LYS A 126 -2.46 -2.08 -0.73
C LYS A 126 -3.92 -2.44 -0.97
N ALA A 127 -4.52 -1.98 -2.06
CA ALA A 127 -5.88 -2.34 -2.43
C ALA A 127 -6.02 -3.85 -2.69
N LYS A 128 -5.08 -4.44 -3.44
CA LYS A 128 -5.05 -5.89 -3.69
C LYS A 128 -4.78 -6.71 -2.43
N HIS A 129 -3.91 -6.24 -1.54
CA HIS A 129 -3.66 -6.87 -0.25
C HIS A 129 -4.94 -6.91 0.60
N ALA A 130 -5.67 -5.80 0.70
CA ALA A 130 -6.94 -5.74 1.42
C ALA A 130 -8.00 -6.66 0.80
N GLU A 131 -8.07 -6.77 -0.54
CA GLU A 131 -8.96 -7.71 -1.23
C GLU A 131 -8.62 -9.16 -0.90
N ALA A 132 -7.33 -9.54 -0.94
CA ALA A 132 -6.86 -10.87 -0.58
C ALA A 132 -7.22 -11.22 0.87
N GLY A 133 -7.09 -10.26 1.81
CA GLY A 133 -7.50 -10.42 3.20
C GLY A 133 -8.98 -10.71 3.35
N ARG A 134 -9.85 -9.98 2.63
CA ARG A 134 -11.31 -10.25 2.64
C ARG A 134 -11.63 -11.64 2.08
N LYS A 135 -10.97 -12.06 1.00
CA LYS A 135 -11.16 -13.41 0.44
C LYS A 135 -10.72 -14.50 1.41
N LEU A 136 -9.60 -14.31 2.09
CA LEU A 136 -9.12 -15.23 3.11
C LEU A 136 -10.12 -15.36 4.27
N ALA A 137 -10.64 -14.25 4.78
CA ALA A 137 -11.65 -14.24 5.83
C ALA A 137 -12.93 -15.00 5.41
N SER A 138 -13.39 -14.78 4.17
CA SER A 138 -14.55 -15.49 3.62
C SER A 138 -14.31 -17.01 3.46
N LEU A 139 -13.10 -17.42 3.03
CA LEU A 139 -12.74 -18.84 2.94
C LEU A 139 -12.70 -19.52 4.31
N SER A 140 -12.08 -18.88 5.29
CA SER A 140 -11.98 -19.42 6.65
C SER A 140 -13.35 -19.55 7.31
N ALA A 141 -14.25 -18.56 7.14
CA ALA A 141 -15.62 -18.63 7.60
C ALA A 141 -16.38 -19.82 6.98
N ARG A 142 -16.31 -19.99 5.65
CA ARG A 142 -16.93 -21.14 4.96
C ARG A 142 -16.39 -22.48 5.45
N ARG A 143 -15.08 -22.57 5.67
CA ARG A 143 -14.44 -23.79 6.22
C ARG A 143 -14.94 -24.11 7.62
N GLN A 144 -15.13 -23.10 8.46
CA GLN A 144 -15.64 -23.26 9.83
C GLN A 144 -17.10 -23.72 9.84
N ILE A 145 -17.95 -23.11 8.99
CA ILE A 145 -19.35 -23.56 8.82
C ILE A 145 -19.42 -25.01 8.35
N ALA A 146 -18.61 -25.38 7.37
CA ALA A 146 -18.55 -26.75 6.86
C ALA A 146 -18.02 -27.77 7.91
N ALA A 147 -17.07 -27.35 8.76
CA ALA A 147 -16.56 -28.15 9.86
C ALA A 147 -17.63 -28.37 10.94
N ASN A 148 -18.32 -27.30 11.33
CA ASN A 148 -19.42 -27.33 12.29
C ASN A 148 -20.58 -28.21 11.78
N GLY A 149 -20.96 -28.10 10.50
CA GLY A 149 -21.99 -28.95 9.89
C GLY A 149 -21.61 -30.43 9.82
N ARG A 150 -20.31 -30.76 9.69
CA ARG A 150 -19.82 -32.13 9.77
C ARG A 150 -19.83 -32.68 11.20
N ALA A 151 -19.48 -31.86 12.18
CA ALA A 151 -19.56 -32.21 13.59
C ALA A 151 -21.01 -32.48 14.01
N PHE A 152 -21.94 -31.64 13.55
CA PHE A 152 -23.38 -31.82 13.78
C PHE A 152 -23.91 -33.12 13.19
N ARG A 153 -23.62 -33.45 11.93
CA ARG A 153 -24.04 -34.70 11.32
C ARG A 153 -23.53 -35.92 12.08
N ARG A 154 -22.29 -35.87 12.60
CA ARG A 154 -21.78 -36.96 13.45
C ARG A 154 -22.54 -37.08 14.76
N LEU A 155 -22.85 -35.97 15.44
CA LEU A 155 -23.63 -35.96 16.68
C LEU A 155 -25.09 -36.41 16.45
N ALA A 156 -25.71 -35.97 15.37
CA ALA A 156 -27.05 -36.39 14.99
C ALA A 156 -27.15 -37.90 14.68
N TRP A 157 -26.09 -38.44 14.04
CA TRP A 157 -26.03 -39.89 13.77
C TRP A 157 -25.84 -40.75 15.02
N THR A 158 -25.07 -40.25 16.03
CA THR A 158 -24.86 -40.97 17.29
C THR A 158 -26.02 -40.84 18.28
N SER A 159 -26.95 -39.89 18.06
CA SER A 159 -28.09 -39.65 18.96
C SER A 159 -29.44 -40.13 18.42
N SER A 160 -29.44 -41.01 17.41
CA SER A 160 -30.69 -41.63 16.89
C SER A 160 -31.41 -42.57 17.87
N SER A 161 -30.96 -42.68 19.11
CA SER A 161 -31.64 -43.38 20.19
C SER A 161 -31.93 -42.46 21.36
N GLY A 162 -33.03 -41.66 21.26
CA GLY A 162 -33.55 -40.95 22.43
C GLY A 162 -34.19 -39.60 22.10
N THR A 163 -35.33 -39.37 22.68
CA THR A 163 -36.31 -38.28 22.57
C THR A 163 -35.83 -36.87 22.83
N ASN A 164 -34.53 -36.57 22.82
CA ASN A 164 -33.95 -35.25 23.08
C ASN A 164 -33.39 -34.53 21.83
N GLY A 165 -33.68 -35.01 20.62
CA GLY A 165 -33.13 -34.43 19.36
C GLY A 165 -33.66 -33.05 19.07
N PHE A 166 -34.87 -32.73 19.44
CA PHE A 166 -35.52 -31.43 19.13
C PHE A 166 -34.94 -30.28 19.97
N ALA A 167 -34.72 -30.49 21.26
CA ALA A 167 -34.15 -29.50 22.16
C ALA A 167 -32.67 -29.16 21.80
N ARG A 168 -31.91 -30.14 21.29
CA ARG A 168 -30.55 -29.92 20.81
C ARG A 168 -30.52 -29.20 19.45
N TYR A 169 -31.50 -29.43 18.59
CA TYR A 169 -31.66 -28.69 17.33
C TYR A 169 -31.93 -27.20 17.57
N GLU A 170 -32.85 -26.90 18.48
CA GLU A 170 -33.15 -25.49 18.89
C GLU A 170 -31.91 -24.76 19.48
N HIS A 171 -31.17 -25.41 20.36
CA HIS A 171 -29.96 -24.84 20.95
C HIS A 171 -28.88 -24.62 19.93
N MET A 172 -28.73 -25.49 18.94
CA MET A 172 -27.71 -25.31 17.91
C MET A 172 -28.11 -24.30 16.84
N ARG A 173 -29.40 -24.20 16.51
CA ARG A 173 -29.92 -23.12 15.66
C ARG A 173 -29.60 -21.74 16.27
N SER A 174 -29.82 -21.58 17.59
CA SER A 174 -29.45 -20.37 18.33
C SER A 174 -27.94 -20.09 18.28
N GLN A 175 -27.08 -21.10 18.38
CA GLN A 175 -25.62 -20.92 18.27
C GLN A 175 -25.16 -20.52 16.86
N ILE A 176 -25.81 -21.02 15.81
CA ILE A 176 -25.52 -20.64 14.41
C ILE A 176 -25.97 -19.20 14.17
N GLU A 177 -27.16 -18.81 14.64
CA GLU A 177 -27.66 -17.44 14.56
C GLU A 177 -26.75 -16.45 15.33
N HIS A 178 -26.24 -16.85 16.51
CA HIS A 178 -25.26 -16.05 17.25
C HIS A 178 -23.91 -15.92 16.50
N ALA A 179 -23.40 -16.98 15.92
CA ALA A 179 -22.14 -16.95 15.17
C ALA A 179 -22.25 -16.13 13.86
N GLU A 180 -23.40 -16.13 13.21
CA GLU A 180 -23.68 -15.28 12.05
C GLU A 180 -23.73 -13.80 12.44
N VAL A 181 -24.40 -13.46 13.54
CA VAL A 181 -24.46 -12.09 14.08
C VAL A 181 -23.08 -11.61 14.55
N GLU A 182 -22.27 -12.45 15.21
CA GLU A 182 -20.89 -12.10 15.58
C GLU A 182 -19.99 -11.86 14.36
N ALA A 183 -20.15 -12.67 13.31
CA ALA A 183 -19.40 -12.46 12.06
C ALA A 183 -19.82 -11.18 11.35
N GLU A 184 -21.10 -10.81 11.39
CA GLU A 184 -21.63 -9.57 10.82
C GLU A 184 -21.15 -8.35 11.61
N VAL A 185 -21.19 -8.39 12.94
CA VAL A 185 -20.67 -7.34 13.83
C VAL A 185 -19.14 -7.15 13.66
N GLN A 186 -18.37 -8.24 13.53
CA GLN A 186 -16.94 -8.12 13.23
C GLN A 186 -16.67 -7.50 11.87
N SER A 187 -17.48 -7.81 10.85
CA SER A 187 -17.34 -7.22 9.52
C SER A 187 -17.65 -5.71 9.52
N GLU A 188 -18.65 -5.28 10.31
CA GLU A 188 -18.97 -3.86 10.51
C GLU A 188 -17.89 -3.10 11.29
N GLN A 189 -17.28 -3.72 12.31
CA GLN A 189 -16.19 -3.08 13.07
C GLN A 189 -14.94 -2.87 12.22
N ILE A 190 -14.61 -3.83 11.36
CA ILE A 190 -13.50 -3.69 10.39
C ILE A 190 -13.82 -2.60 9.36
N GLY A 191 -15.08 -2.48 8.93
CA GLY A 191 -15.53 -1.40 8.04
C GLY A 191 -15.43 -0.01 8.66
N ARG A 192 -15.75 0.13 9.96
CA ARG A 192 -15.70 1.41 10.68
C ARG A 192 -14.27 1.83 11.08
N ALA A 193 -13.36 0.88 11.33
CA ALA A 193 -11.95 1.18 11.58
C ALA A 193 -11.27 1.78 10.35
N SER A 194 -11.61 1.30 9.14
CA SER A 194 -11.05 1.84 7.90
C SER A 194 -11.58 3.22 7.51
N CYS A 195 -12.72 3.66 8.06
CA CYS A 195 -13.27 5.01 7.88
C CYS A 195 -12.67 6.06 8.83
N ARG A 196 -12.09 5.66 9.98
CA ARG A 196 -11.51 6.60 10.96
C ARG A 196 -10.08 7.04 10.65
N GLU A 197 -9.39 6.35 9.75
CA GLU A 197 -8.03 6.74 9.31
C GLU A 197 -8.03 7.68 8.08
N ARG A 198 -9.17 8.20 7.67
CA ARG A 198 -9.31 9.13 6.52
C ARG A 198 -9.75 10.54 6.91
N VAL A 199 -9.38 11.02 8.11
CA VAL A 199 -9.50 12.44 8.47
C VAL A 199 -8.14 13.02 8.81
#